data_c7b8e7efc828440824a06657ceb13f89
#
_entry.id   c7b8e7efc828440824a06657ceb13f89
#
_cell.length_a   1.000
_cell.length_b   1.000
_cell.length_c   1.000
_cell.angle_alpha   90.00
_cell.angle_beta   90.00
_cell.angle_gamma   90.00
#
_symmetry.space_group_name_H-M   'P 1'
#
loop_
_entity.id
_entity.type
_entity.pdbx_description
1 polymer ?
#
loop_
_entity_poly.entity_id
_entity_poly.type
_entity_poly.pdbx_seq_one_letter_code
_entity_poly.pdbx_strand_id
1 'polypeptide(L)'
;FLVQLEEFVAPGDIFSDYAYFSSYSDSWVAHAKRYADLMVQRFGFGRHSFVVEIASNDGYLLQHFVAAGVPCRGIEPAANVAATAIERGIPSTVAFFGRSTATQVAREHGRPQLLLGNNVLAHVPDINDFVAGLSAVLAPGGTITIEFPHLLQLVAQHQFDTVYHEHFSYFSLHTVQRILARQGLRVWDA
;
A
#
# COMPACT_ATOMS: atom_id res chain seq x y z
N PHE A 1 14.87 -10.16 9.99
CA PHE A 1 13.78 -9.27 10.37
C PHE A 1 13.27 -9.62 11.77
N LEU A 2 12.53 -8.72 12.40
CA LEU A 2 11.83 -8.94 13.66
C LEU A 2 10.35 -9.18 13.38
N VAL A 3 9.70 -10.02 14.18
CA VAL A 3 8.25 -10.25 14.14
C VAL A 3 7.69 -10.21 15.55
N GLN A 4 6.44 -9.83 15.71
CA GLN A 4 5.69 -10.07 16.92
C GLN A 4 5.39 -11.58 17.05
N LEU A 5 5.49 -12.10 18.25
CA LEU A 5 5.23 -13.52 18.50
C LEU A 5 3.74 -13.81 18.71
N GLU A 6 3.00 -12.85 19.22
CA GLU A 6 1.58 -12.97 19.54
C GLU A 6 0.79 -11.83 18.96
N GLU A 7 -0.41 -12.11 18.50
CA GLU A 7 -1.39 -11.14 18.03
C GLU A 7 -2.39 -10.90 19.18
N PHE A 8 -2.27 -9.74 19.84
CA PHE A 8 -3.17 -9.39 20.96
C PHE A 8 -4.44 -8.68 20.49
N VAL A 9 -4.38 -8.00 19.35
CA VAL A 9 -5.50 -7.30 18.74
C VAL A 9 -5.56 -7.66 17.27
N ALA A 10 -6.66 -8.25 16.83
CA ALA A 10 -6.82 -8.65 15.45
C ALA A 10 -6.90 -7.42 14.52
N PRO A 11 -6.35 -7.45 13.30
CA PRO A 11 -6.47 -6.35 12.35
C PRO A 11 -7.91 -5.91 12.11
N GLY A 12 -8.87 -6.84 12.12
CA GLY A 12 -10.29 -6.53 12.00
C GLY A 12 -10.84 -5.64 13.12
N ASP A 13 -10.29 -5.74 14.32
CA ASP A 13 -10.67 -4.89 15.45
C ASP A 13 -10.00 -3.51 15.37
N ILE A 14 -8.72 -3.46 14.93
CA ILE A 14 -7.96 -2.21 14.77
C ILE A 14 -8.60 -1.32 13.69
N PHE A 15 -8.96 -1.92 12.56
CA PHE A 15 -9.45 -1.19 11.39
C PHE A 15 -10.98 -1.15 11.26
N SER A 16 -11.74 -1.54 12.31
CA SER A 16 -13.20 -1.44 12.32
C SER A 16 -13.70 0.02 12.33
N ASP A 17 -12.99 0.90 13.07
CA ASP A 17 -13.22 2.34 13.11
C ASP A 17 -11.83 3.03 13.28
N TYR A 18 -11.20 3.36 12.18
CA TYR A 18 -9.83 3.84 12.18
C TYR A 18 -9.77 5.36 12.26
N ALA A 19 -9.13 5.86 13.31
CA ALA A 19 -9.11 7.29 13.61
C ALA A 19 -8.09 8.09 12.79
N TYR A 20 -7.16 7.43 12.10
CA TYR A 20 -6.07 8.11 11.38
C TYR A 20 -6.46 8.41 9.93
N PHE A 21 -6.42 9.70 9.58
CA PHE A 21 -6.64 10.21 8.22
C PHE A 21 -5.35 10.83 7.72
N SER A 22 -4.77 10.24 6.69
CA SER A 22 -3.46 10.66 6.13
C SER A 22 -3.48 12.07 5.55
N SER A 23 -4.64 12.54 5.07
CA SER A 23 -4.78 13.90 4.52
C SER A 23 -4.72 15.01 5.56
N TYR A 24 -4.71 14.71 6.86
CA TYR A 24 -4.58 15.73 7.92
C TYR A 24 -3.16 16.30 8.01
N SER A 25 -2.18 15.66 7.39
CA SER A 25 -0.81 16.15 7.32
C SER A 25 -0.52 16.79 5.97
N ASP A 26 -0.44 18.12 5.92
CA ASP A 26 -0.11 18.87 4.68
C ASP A 26 1.23 18.44 4.09
N SER A 27 2.23 18.17 4.95
CA SER A 27 3.54 17.73 4.50
C SER A 27 3.48 16.33 3.86
N TRP A 28 2.64 15.45 4.39
CA TRP A 28 2.42 14.11 3.86
C TRP A 28 1.67 14.16 2.52
N VAL A 29 0.64 14.98 2.40
CA VAL A 29 -0.08 15.23 1.14
C VAL A 29 0.86 15.81 0.08
N ALA A 30 1.74 16.74 0.45
CA ALA A 30 2.74 17.30 -0.46
C ALA A 30 3.79 16.25 -0.90
N HIS A 31 4.18 15.33 0.00
CA HIS A 31 5.04 14.18 -0.34
C HIS A 31 4.32 13.26 -1.35
N ALA A 32 3.08 12.89 -1.07
CA ALA A 32 2.25 12.08 -1.96
C ALA A 32 2.09 12.70 -3.35
N LYS A 33 1.91 14.03 -3.42
CA LYS A 33 1.85 14.75 -4.69
C LYS A 33 3.15 14.60 -5.49
N ARG A 34 4.29 14.85 -4.87
CA ARG A 34 5.59 14.71 -5.55
C ARG A 34 5.81 13.29 -6.06
N TYR A 35 5.43 12.30 -5.28
CA TYR A 35 5.49 10.90 -5.68
C TYR A 35 4.59 10.62 -6.89
N ALA A 36 3.33 11.04 -6.86
CA ALA A 36 2.39 10.82 -7.97
C ALA A 36 2.87 11.50 -9.26
N ASP A 37 3.33 12.76 -9.17
CA ASP A 37 3.89 13.51 -10.31
C ASP A 37 5.10 12.77 -10.90
N LEU A 38 6.00 12.26 -10.03
CA LEU A 38 7.17 11.48 -10.46
C LEU A 38 6.76 10.19 -11.18
N MET A 39 5.78 9.45 -10.65
CA MET A 39 5.32 8.19 -11.27
C MET A 39 4.64 8.44 -12.61
N VAL A 40 3.79 9.47 -12.69
CA VAL A 40 3.14 9.85 -13.94
C VAL A 40 4.19 10.21 -14.99
N GLN A 41 5.20 11.00 -14.64
CA GLN A 41 6.26 11.39 -15.55
C GLN A 41 7.16 10.20 -15.95
N ARG A 42 7.60 9.40 -14.96
CA ARG A 42 8.56 8.29 -15.17
C ARG A 42 8.00 7.19 -16.07
N PHE A 43 6.72 6.87 -15.92
CA PHE A 43 6.07 5.77 -16.62
C PHE A 43 5.11 6.21 -17.73
N GLY A 44 4.90 7.51 -17.91
CA GLY A 44 4.00 8.05 -18.93
C GLY A 44 2.53 7.69 -18.66
N PHE A 45 2.12 7.63 -17.39
CA PHE A 45 0.74 7.27 -17.05
C PHE A 45 -0.27 8.34 -17.51
N GLY A 46 -1.44 7.89 -17.96
CA GLY A 46 -2.54 8.72 -18.42
C GLY A 46 -3.86 7.94 -18.42
N ARG A 47 -4.83 8.40 -19.20
CA ARG A 47 -6.20 7.87 -19.24
C ARG A 47 -6.34 6.37 -19.56
N HIS A 48 -5.31 5.73 -20.11
CA HIS A 48 -5.29 4.31 -20.45
C HIS A 48 -4.50 3.47 -19.44
N SER A 49 -3.98 4.11 -18.41
CA SER A 49 -3.28 3.46 -17.29
C SER A 49 -4.27 3.13 -16.18
N PHE A 50 -3.87 2.22 -15.30
CA PHE A 50 -4.63 1.92 -14.10
C PHE A 50 -3.66 1.78 -12.91
N VAL A 51 -3.98 2.48 -11.83
CA VAL A 51 -3.20 2.54 -10.59
C VAL A 51 -4.02 2.00 -9.45
N VAL A 52 -3.43 1.15 -8.61
CA VAL A 52 -4.09 0.66 -7.39
C VAL A 52 -3.22 0.96 -6.18
N GLU A 53 -3.82 1.51 -5.13
CA GLU A 53 -3.18 1.73 -3.83
C GLU A 53 -3.76 0.78 -2.79
N ILE A 54 -2.87 0.10 -2.06
CA ILE A 54 -3.19 -0.76 -0.93
C ILE A 54 -3.05 0.05 0.36
N ALA A 55 -4.02 -0.08 1.27
CA ALA A 55 -4.17 0.76 2.45
C ALA A 55 -4.25 2.25 2.06
N SER A 56 -5.16 2.54 1.11
CA SER A 56 -5.26 3.84 0.46
C SER A 56 -5.74 4.96 1.38
N ASN A 57 -6.13 4.62 2.59
CA ASN A 57 -6.64 5.53 3.59
C ASN A 57 -7.77 6.41 3.01
N ASP A 58 -7.80 7.69 3.29
CA ASP A 58 -8.80 8.65 2.82
C ASP A 58 -8.54 9.19 1.40
N GLY A 59 -7.69 8.50 0.63
CA GLY A 59 -7.36 8.85 -0.75
C GLY A 59 -6.32 9.96 -0.89
N TYR A 60 -5.59 10.26 0.17
CA TYR A 60 -4.59 11.34 0.23
C TYR A 60 -3.57 11.32 -0.91
N LEU A 61 -3.23 10.14 -1.43
CA LEU A 61 -2.30 9.96 -2.53
C LEU A 61 -3.03 9.84 -3.87
N LEU A 62 -4.08 9.01 -3.94
CA LEU A 62 -4.82 8.75 -5.18
C LEU A 62 -5.49 9.99 -5.75
N GLN A 63 -5.84 11.00 -4.94
CA GLN A 63 -6.38 12.28 -5.43
C GLN A 63 -5.47 12.94 -6.48
N HIS A 64 -4.16 12.73 -6.41
CA HIS A 64 -3.20 13.30 -7.37
C HIS A 64 -3.19 12.55 -8.70
N PHE A 65 -3.43 11.22 -8.69
CA PHE A 65 -3.66 10.46 -9.92
C PHE A 65 -5.00 10.83 -10.57
N VAL A 66 -6.06 10.99 -9.78
CA VAL A 66 -7.35 11.48 -10.28
C VAL A 66 -7.19 12.86 -10.93
N ALA A 67 -6.50 13.79 -10.28
CA ALA A 67 -6.23 15.12 -10.83
C ALA A 67 -5.40 15.08 -12.12
N ALA A 68 -4.52 14.10 -12.28
CA ALA A 68 -3.75 13.86 -13.50
C ALA A 68 -4.54 13.11 -14.59
N GLY A 69 -5.81 12.77 -14.36
CA GLY A 69 -6.65 12.02 -15.31
C GLY A 69 -6.23 10.55 -15.46
N VAL A 70 -5.57 9.98 -14.45
CA VAL A 70 -5.15 8.58 -14.41
C VAL A 70 -6.20 7.76 -13.66
N PRO A 71 -6.84 6.76 -14.28
CA PRO A 71 -7.73 5.84 -13.60
C PRO A 71 -7.04 5.15 -12.41
N CYS A 72 -7.69 5.19 -11.26
CA CYS A 72 -7.14 4.59 -10.05
C CYS A 72 -8.21 3.98 -9.15
N ARG A 73 -7.78 3.17 -8.17
CA ARG A 73 -8.63 2.57 -7.16
C ARG A 73 -7.86 2.35 -5.86
N GLY A 74 -8.51 2.68 -4.74
CA GLY A 74 -8.04 2.34 -3.41
C GLY A 74 -8.53 0.97 -2.95
N ILE A 75 -7.74 0.30 -2.10
CA ILE A 75 -8.15 -0.85 -1.31
C ILE A 75 -7.86 -0.48 0.14
N GLU A 76 -8.92 -0.32 0.95
CA GLU A 76 -8.83 0.17 2.33
C GLU A 76 -9.74 -0.65 3.25
N PRO A 77 -9.21 -1.31 4.28
CA PRO A 77 -10.04 -2.12 5.16
C PRO A 77 -10.96 -1.30 6.07
N ALA A 78 -10.56 -0.08 6.45
CA ALA A 78 -11.34 0.79 7.34
C ALA A 78 -12.49 1.46 6.57
N ALA A 79 -13.72 1.02 6.82
CA ALA A 79 -14.89 1.47 6.09
C ALA A 79 -15.16 2.99 6.24
N ASN A 80 -14.94 3.55 7.44
CA ASN A 80 -15.11 4.97 7.72
C ASN A 80 -14.11 5.83 6.91
N VAL A 81 -12.89 5.38 6.79
CA VAL A 81 -11.82 6.08 6.05
C VAL A 81 -12.03 5.95 4.54
N ALA A 82 -12.37 4.74 4.07
CA ALA A 82 -12.71 4.50 2.66
C ALA A 82 -13.93 5.32 2.21
N ALA A 83 -14.93 5.52 3.08
CA ALA A 83 -16.08 6.37 2.78
C ALA A 83 -15.65 7.81 2.46
N THR A 84 -14.72 8.36 3.24
CA THR A 84 -14.16 9.70 2.98
C THR A 84 -13.45 9.79 1.62
N ALA A 85 -12.70 8.75 1.23
CA ALA A 85 -12.09 8.70 -0.10
C ALA A 85 -13.16 8.70 -1.22
N ILE A 86 -14.21 7.89 -1.05
CA ILE A 86 -15.33 7.79 -2.01
C ILE A 86 -16.06 9.13 -2.15
N GLU A 87 -16.33 9.81 -1.04
CA GLU A 87 -16.96 11.16 -1.05
C GLU A 87 -16.12 12.19 -1.80
N ARG A 88 -14.80 12.03 -1.80
CA ARG A 88 -13.86 12.85 -2.57
C ARG A 88 -13.73 12.42 -4.04
N GLY A 89 -14.53 11.45 -4.48
CA GLY A 89 -14.51 10.95 -5.86
C GLY A 89 -13.40 9.95 -6.16
N ILE A 90 -12.79 9.33 -5.14
CA ILE A 90 -11.75 8.32 -5.29
C ILE A 90 -12.39 6.94 -5.14
N PRO A 91 -12.49 6.12 -6.23
CA PRO A 91 -13.06 4.80 -6.15
C PRO A 91 -12.28 3.92 -5.18
N SER A 92 -12.94 3.38 -4.16
CA SER A 92 -12.31 2.56 -3.12
C SER A 92 -13.08 1.27 -2.89
N THR A 93 -12.36 0.20 -2.58
CA THR A 93 -12.90 -1.11 -2.20
C THR A 93 -12.61 -1.33 -0.73
N VAL A 94 -13.65 -1.58 0.08
CA VAL A 94 -13.49 -1.88 1.51
C VAL A 94 -13.12 -3.34 1.67
N ALA A 95 -11.85 -3.62 1.86
CA ALA A 95 -11.32 -4.98 2.05
C ALA A 95 -9.89 -4.95 2.57
N PHE A 96 -9.49 -6.00 3.28
CA PHE A 96 -8.08 -6.33 3.47
C PHE A 96 -7.49 -6.83 2.16
N PHE A 97 -6.24 -6.44 1.88
CA PHE A 97 -5.55 -6.91 0.69
C PHE A 97 -4.87 -8.25 0.94
N GLY A 98 -5.08 -9.16 0.03
CA GLY A 98 -4.49 -10.47 -0.07
C GLY A 98 -4.81 -11.06 -1.43
N ARG A 99 -4.48 -12.33 -1.64
CA ARG A 99 -4.67 -13.02 -2.93
C ARG A 99 -6.12 -13.01 -3.42
N SER A 100 -7.08 -13.17 -2.51
CA SER A 100 -8.51 -13.15 -2.83
C SER A 100 -8.95 -11.80 -3.39
N THR A 101 -8.71 -10.72 -2.64
CA THR A 101 -9.03 -9.34 -3.03
C THR A 101 -8.30 -8.94 -4.32
N ALA A 102 -7.03 -9.30 -4.45
CA ALA A 102 -6.23 -9.08 -5.64
C ALA A 102 -6.87 -9.71 -6.89
N THR A 103 -7.33 -10.97 -6.77
CA THR A 103 -7.99 -11.70 -7.86
C THR A 103 -9.33 -11.05 -8.23
N GLN A 104 -10.09 -10.60 -7.23
CA GLN A 104 -11.35 -9.90 -7.46
C GLN A 104 -11.12 -8.57 -8.21
N VAL A 105 -10.18 -7.74 -7.75
CA VAL A 105 -9.83 -6.46 -8.40
C VAL A 105 -9.39 -6.68 -9.83
N ALA A 106 -8.52 -7.66 -10.08
CA ALA A 106 -8.06 -7.98 -11.44
C ALA A 106 -9.20 -8.38 -12.38
N ARG A 107 -10.19 -9.12 -11.87
CA ARG A 107 -11.36 -9.56 -12.63
C ARG A 107 -12.34 -8.41 -12.92
N GLU A 108 -12.59 -7.54 -11.95
CA GLU A 108 -13.64 -6.51 -12.02
C GLU A 108 -13.15 -5.20 -12.65
N HIS A 109 -11.87 -4.88 -12.46
CA HIS A 109 -11.33 -3.58 -12.86
C HIS A 109 -10.10 -3.67 -13.77
N GLY A 110 -9.56 -4.88 -13.98
CA GLY A 110 -8.32 -5.09 -14.72
C GLY A 110 -7.08 -5.08 -13.83
N ARG A 111 -5.93 -5.26 -14.46
CA ARG A 111 -4.63 -5.33 -13.78
C ARG A 111 -3.93 -3.98 -13.80
N PRO A 112 -3.51 -3.43 -12.66
CA PRO A 112 -2.81 -2.16 -12.59
C PRO A 112 -1.41 -2.25 -13.19
N GLN A 113 -0.98 -1.17 -13.86
CA GLN A 113 0.41 -0.95 -14.26
C GLN A 113 1.27 -0.43 -13.10
N LEU A 114 0.64 0.25 -12.14
CA LEU A 114 1.27 0.64 -10.88
C LEU A 114 0.43 0.13 -9.71
N LEU A 115 1.05 -0.63 -8.85
CA LEU A 115 0.50 -1.03 -7.56
C LEU A 115 1.36 -0.41 -6.47
N LEU A 116 0.77 0.30 -5.55
CA LEU A 116 1.52 0.97 -4.50
C LEU A 116 0.97 0.69 -3.11
N GLY A 117 1.84 0.74 -2.11
CA GLY A 117 1.47 0.55 -0.72
C GLY A 117 2.49 1.25 0.19
N ASN A 118 2.06 2.34 0.80
CA ASN A 118 2.88 3.11 1.72
C ASN A 118 2.52 2.76 3.15
N ASN A 119 3.54 2.42 3.95
CA ASN A 119 3.42 2.08 5.36
C ASN A 119 2.41 0.96 5.67
N VAL A 120 2.21 0.01 4.75
CA VAL A 120 1.30 -1.13 4.92
C VAL A 120 2.03 -2.43 5.24
N LEU A 121 3.26 -2.60 4.73
CA LEU A 121 3.95 -3.90 4.78
C LEU A 121 4.19 -4.39 6.22
N ALA A 122 4.44 -3.49 7.15
CA ALA A 122 4.63 -3.81 8.56
C ALA A 122 3.35 -4.31 9.26
N HIS A 123 2.18 -3.88 8.78
CA HIS A 123 0.87 -4.18 9.34
C HIS A 123 0.27 -5.51 8.86
N VAL A 124 0.98 -6.26 8.02
CA VAL A 124 0.45 -7.47 7.37
C VAL A 124 0.77 -8.70 8.22
N PRO A 125 -0.25 -9.41 8.78
CA PRO A 125 0.00 -10.63 9.55
C PRO A 125 0.41 -11.80 8.65
N ASP A 126 -0.25 -12.02 7.51
CA ASP A 126 0.15 -13.04 6.51
C ASP A 126 0.85 -12.39 5.32
N ILE A 127 2.15 -12.20 5.47
CA ILE A 127 3.00 -11.61 4.44
C ILE A 127 3.06 -12.47 3.17
N ASN A 128 2.88 -13.79 3.26
CA ASN A 128 2.94 -14.66 2.09
C ASN A 128 1.69 -14.51 1.22
N ASP A 129 0.48 -14.45 1.83
CA ASP A 129 -0.76 -14.18 1.11
C ASP A 129 -0.75 -12.77 0.49
N PHE A 130 -0.27 -11.79 1.23
CA PHE A 130 -0.13 -10.41 0.75
C PHE A 130 0.74 -10.34 -0.52
N VAL A 131 1.94 -10.91 -0.47
CA VAL A 131 2.88 -10.87 -1.61
C VAL A 131 2.40 -11.72 -2.78
N ALA A 132 1.71 -12.84 -2.51
CA ALA A 132 1.02 -13.59 -3.56
C ALA A 132 -0.08 -12.76 -4.25
N GLY A 133 -0.80 -11.92 -3.47
CA GLY A 133 -1.76 -10.94 -4.00
C GLY A 133 -1.10 -9.91 -4.91
N LEU A 134 0.04 -9.33 -4.49
CA LEU A 134 0.82 -8.38 -5.30
C LEU A 134 1.15 -8.96 -6.69
N SER A 135 1.69 -10.19 -6.71
CA SER A 135 2.04 -10.87 -7.96
C SER A 135 0.80 -11.20 -8.80
N ALA A 136 -0.30 -11.58 -8.16
CA ALA A 136 -1.52 -12.00 -8.86
C ALA A 136 -2.23 -10.85 -9.57
N VAL A 137 -2.21 -9.64 -9.01
CA VAL A 137 -2.96 -8.50 -9.56
C VAL A 137 -2.17 -7.66 -10.55
N LEU A 138 -0.83 -7.62 -10.43
CA LEU A 138 0.01 -6.76 -11.25
C LEU A 138 -0.10 -7.08 -12.74
N ALA A 139 -0.18 -6.06 -13.57
CA ALA A 139 -0.12 -6.22 -15.02
C ALA A 139 1.27 -6.73 -15.45
N PRO A 140 1.37 -7.49 -16.57
CA PRO A 140 2.67 -7.82 -17.16
C PRO A 140 3.50 -6.56 -17.43
N GLY A 141 4.74 -6.52 -16.92
CA GLY A 141 5.61 -5.34 -17.02
C GLY A 141 5.24 -4.19 -16.08
N GLY A 142 4.25 -4.37 -15.23
CA GLY A 142 3.87 -3.37 -14.22
C GLY A 142 4.91 -3.22 -13.11
N THR A 143 4.76 -2.16 -12.34
CA THR A 143 5.65 -1.81 -11.23
C THR A 143 4.90 -1.82 -9.91
N ILE A 144 5.56 -2.27 -8.86
CA ILE A 144 5.11 -2.16 -7.47
C ILE A 144 6.03 -1.20 -6.75
N THR A 145 5.47 -0.25 -6.01
CA THR A 145 6.23 0.58 -5.07
C THR A 145 5.73 0.32 -3.66
N ILE A 146 6.66 0.13 -2.73
CA ILE A 146 6.36 -0.12 -1.32
C ILE A 146 7.24 0.79 -0.47
N GLU A 147 6.62 1.56 0.40
CA GLU A 147 7.30 2.31 1.45
C GLU A 147 7.07 1.62 2.79
N PHE A 148 8.13 1.42 3.57
CA PHE A 148 8.06 0.82 4.89
C PHE A 148 9.20 1.29 5.80
N PRO A 149 9.01 1.30 7.14
CA PRO A 149 10.08 1.57 8.08
C PRO A 149 11.22 0.55 7.95
N HIS A 150 12.43 1.02 7.64
CA HIS A 150 13.57 0.13 7.37
C HIS A 150 14.27 -0.27 8.67
N LEU A 151 14.35 -1.57 8.96
CA LEU A 151 14.92 -2.11 10.20
C LEU A 151 16.32 -1.56 10.54
N LEU A 152 17.20 -1.37 9.54
CA LEU A 152 18.53 -0.83 9.78
C LEU A 152 18.47 0.61 10.30
N GLN A 153 17.59 1.45 9.73
CA GLN A 153 17.41 2.83 10.19
C GLN A 153 16.76 2.88 11.58
N LEU A 154 15.79 2.01 11.82
CA LEU A 154 15.16 1.85 13.12
C LEU A 154 16.21 1.58 14.22
N VAL A 155 17.11 0.62 13.97
CA VAL A 155 18.18 0.28 14.92
C VAL A 155 19.21 1.41 15.02
N ALA A 156 19.69 1.92 13.87
CA ALA A 156 20.76 2.94 13.86
C ALA A 156 20.34 4.28 14.47
N GLN A 157 19.07 4.64 14.33
CA GLN A 157 18.52 5.92 14.79
C GLN A 157 17.69 5.80 16.07
N HIS A 158 17.66 4.61 16.69
CA HIS A 158 16.90 4.33 17.92
C HIS A 158 15.42 4.71 17.82
N GLN A 159 14.77 4.41 16.69
CA GLN A 159 13.37 4.75 16.42
C GLN A 159 12.41 3.80 17.16
N PHE A 160 12.42 3.83 18.50
CA PHE A 160 11.60 2.94 19.34
C PHE A 160 10.10 3.21 19.23
N ASP A 161 9.71 4.41 18.85
CA ASP A 161 8.34 4.84 18.62
C ASP A 161 7.65 4.08 17.47
N THR A 162 8.43 3.48 16.56
CA THR A 162 7.89 2.62 15.50
C THR A 162 7.60 1.18 15.97
N VAL A 163 7.96 0.83 17.21
CA VAL A 163 7.72 -0.51 17.77
C VAL A 163 6.43 -0.50 18.58
N TYR A 164 5.34 -0.88 17.95
CA TYR A 164 4.01 -0.93 18.57
C TYR A 164 3.15 -2.06 17.98
N HIS A 165 2.00 -2.34 18.61
CA HIS A 165 1.19 -3.54 18.38
C HIS A 165 0.63 -3.70 16.96
N GLU A 166 0.49 -2.61 16.19
CA GLU A 166 0.02 -2.70 14.80
C GLU A 166 1.12 -3.17 13.82
N HIS A 167 2.40 -3.08 14.20
CA HIS A 167 3.52 -3.54 13.39
C HIS A 167 3.85 -4.99 13.68
N PHE A 168 3.36 -5.92 12.85
CA PHE A 168 3.65 -7.35 12.97
C PHE A 168 5.09 -7.70 12.58
N SER A 169 5.72 -6.91 11.72
CA SER A 169 7.03 -7.19 11.16
C SER A 169 7.87 -5.95 10.91
N TYR A 170 9.18 -6.10 11.10
CA TYR A 170 10.18 -5.04 10.86
C TYR A 170 11.20 -5.56 9.87
N PHE A 171 11.25 -4.97 8.67
CA PHE A 171 11.97 -5.52 7.53
C PHE A 171 13.26 -4.75 7.21
N SER A 172 14.29 -5.52 6.80
CA SER A 172 15.38 -4.99 6.00
C SER A 172 15.07 -5.15 4.51
N LEU A 173 15.70 -4.34 3.65
CA LEU A 173 15.58 -4.49 2.20
C LEU A 173 15.93 -5.91 1.73
N HIS A 174 17.00 -6.51 2.28
CA HIS A 174 17.39 -7.89 1.96
C HIS A 174 16.25 -8.90 2.24
N THR A 175 15.55 -8.75 3.36
CA THR A 175 14.44 -9.63 3.69
C THR A 175 13.27 -9.44 2.71
N VAL A 176 12.92 -8.18 2.40
CA VAL A 176 11.86 -7.87 1.43
C VAL A 176 12.17 -8.44 0.05
N GLN A 177 13.41 -8.28 -0.44
CA GLN A 177 13.86 -8.88 -1.70
C GLN A 177 13.62 -10.39 -1.74
N ARG A 178 13.94 -11.11 -0.65
CA ARG A 178 13.74 -12.55 -0.57
C ARG A 178 12.27 -12.96 -0.54
N ILE A 179 11.43 -12.19 0.15
CA ILE A 179 9.99 -12.44 0.21
C ILE A 179 9.36 -12.24 -1.17
N LEU A 180 9.65 -11.13 -1.83
CA LEU A 180 9.16 -10.81 -3.16
C LEU A 180 9.61 -11.83 -4.21
N ALA A 181 10.87 -12.26 -4.16
CA ALA A 181 11.44 -13.23 -5.10
C ALA A 181 10.71 -14.59 -5.08
N ARG A 182 10.13 -15.00 -3.94
CA ARG A 182 9.34 -16.25 -3.84
C ARG A 182 8.07 -16.23 -4.69
N GLN A 183 7.57 -15.04 -5.03
CA GLN A 183 6.39 -14.85 -5.87
C GLN A 183 6.75 -14.32 -7.28
N GLY A 184 8.02 -14.47 -7.70
CA GLY A 184 8.48 -14.06 -9.02
C GLY A 184 8.65 -12.54 -9.20
N LEU A 185 8.58 -11.77 -8.12
CA LEU A 185 8.80 -10.32 -8.12
C LEU A 185 10.28 -10.02 -7.84
N ARG A 186 10.82 -8.99 -8.48
CA ARG A 186 12.21 -8.53 -8.25
C ARG A 186 12.24 -7.07 -7.86
N VAL A 187 13.08 -6.73 -6.88
CA VAL A 187 13.43 -5.33 -6.61
C VAL A 187 14.46 -4.89 -7.64
N TRP A 188 14.18 -3.77 -8.31
CA TRP A 188 15.05 -3.22 -9.36
C TRP A 188 15.49 -1.78 -9.08
N ASP A 189 14.87 -1.15 -8.07
CA ASP A 189 15.19 0.21 -7.61
C ASP A 189 14.88 0.30 -6.11
N ALA A 190 15.67 1.05 -5.29
CA ALA A 190 15.45 1.27 -3.87
C ALA A 190 16.21 2.51 -3.36
#